data_aab7443c6ca79f4248a88cdc2c9c0e5d
#
_entry.id   aab7443c6ca79f4248a88cdc2c9c0e5d
#
_cell.length_a   1.000
_cell.length_b   1.000
_cell.length_c   1.000
_cell.angle_alpha   90.00
_cell.angle_beta   90.00
_cell.angle_gamma   90.00
#
_symmetry.space_group_name_H-M   'P 1'
#
loop_
_entity.id
_entity.type
_entity.pdbx_description
1 polymer ?
#
loop_
_entity_poly.entity_id
_entity_poly.type
_entity_poly.pdbx_seq_one_letter_code
_entity_poly.pdbx_strand_id
1 'polypeptide(L)'
;MSLLTWNCRGLGNPRSVRILRNLTKEKNPFLVFLMETKSRKQKLEEVRLQLQMYGCFAVDSVNLSGGIALLWREEWQVKVISYTKWHISALVHEVETGQAWQFTGFYGHPVTAKRKSSWTLLEMLKPSNPTAWLCAGDFNEILDQKEKVGGARRPYSQIEDFRRAVEACDLSDIHSQGPQFTWSNNRSGGDFTKERLDRVMANKEWNLMFSDATCSVLAAVKSDHSPLHVTKQKPNSGRKRKGFCFRYEAAWDLSEECQKVASEGWKSLNLGGHGAGTVRHKLDACQRGLQKWQKETKFSNQKATKLALDQIRQYQQVGTGTHIPSMIQLQKTVEDSMAVEELRWRQRAKQHWL
;
A
#
# COMPACT_ATOMS: atom_id res chain seq x y z
N MET A 1 -7.50 -11.88 9.10
CA MET A 1 -8.05 -10.82 8.22
C MET A 1 -6.98 -9.75 7.99
N SER A 2 -6.81 -9.27 6.77
CA SER A 2 -5.91 -8.15 6.40
C SER A 2 -6.43 -7.48 5.13
N LEU A 3 -6.73 -6.18 5.16
CA LEU A 3 -7.31 -5.40 4.06
C LEU A 3 -6.47 -4.16 3.81
N LEU A 4 -6.27 -3.81 2.55
CA LEU A 4 -5.59 -2.58 2.12
C LEU A 4 -6.55 -1.73 1.30
N THR A 5 -6.70 -0.44 1.61
CA THR A 5 -7.41 0.54 0.77
C THR A 5 -6.51 1.71 0.45
N TRP A 6 -6.55 2.17 -0.82
CA TRP A 6 -5.67 3.24 -1.26
C TRP A 6 -6.21 4.02 -2.46
N ASN A 7 -6.31 5.33 -2.33
CA ASN A 7 -6.43 6.23 -3.47
C ASN A 7 -5.02 6.38 -4.10
N CYS A 8 -4.75 5.62 -5.16
CA CYS A 8 -3.42 5.48 -5.74
C CYS A 8 -3.06 6.54 -6.79
N ARG A 9 -4.01 7.40 -7.16
CA ARG A 9 -3.84 8.50 -8.13
C ARG A 9 -3.21 8.08 -9.47
N GLY A 10 -3.44 6.85 -9.88
CA GLY A 10 -3.05 6.27 -11.17
C GLY A 10 -2.10 5.08 -11.10
N LEU A 11 -2.48 3.99 -11.76
CA LEU A 11 -1.69 2.77 -11.93
C LEU A 11 -1.07 2.64 -13.34
N GLY A 12 -1.24 3.64 -14.19
CA GLY A 12 -0.51 3.73 -15.46
C GLY A 12 1.00 3.92 -15.27
N ASN A 13 1.41 4.50 -14.14
CA ASN A 13 2.82 4.67 -13.80
C ASN A 13 3.38 3.39 -13.15
N PRO A 14 4.44 2.77 -13.74
CA PRO A 14 5.06 1.57 -13.17
C PRO A 14 5.55 1.72 -11.73
N ARG A 15 5.91 2.94 -11.31
CA ARG A 15 6.34 3.21 -9.93
C ARG A 15 5.18 3.03 -8.93
N SER A 16 3.95 3.47 -9.28
CA SER A 16 2.76 3.26 -8.44
C SER A 16 2.45 1.77 -8.27
N VAL A 17 2.54 0.99 -9.35
CA VAL A 17 2.35 -0.47 -9.32
C VAL A 17 3.42 -1.14 -8.46
N ARG A 18 4.67 -0.67 -8.52
CA ARG A 18 5.77 -1.18 -7.69
C ARG A 18 5.51 -0.95 -6.19
N ILE A 19 5.06 0.24 -5.81
CA ILE A 19 4.72 0.56 -4.42
C ILE A 19 3.58 -0.33 -3.94
N LEU A 20 2.52 -0.44 -4.74
CA LEU A 20 1.39 -1.32 -4.42
C LEU A 20 1.85 -2.77 -4.23
N ARG A 21 2.71 -3.28 -5.10
CA ARG A 21 3.27 -4.63 -4.98
C ARG A 21 4.08 -4.82 -3.69
N ASN A 22 4.89 -3.84 -3.31
CA ASN A 22 5.65 -3.90 -2.07
C ASN A 22 4.74 -3.85 -0.84
N LEU A 23 3.72 -2.99 -0.84
CA LEU A 23 2.71 -2.93 0.21
C LEU A 23 1.96 -4.28 0.33
N THR A 24 1.51 -4.85 -0.78
CA THR A 24 0.81 -6.14 -0.76
C THR A 24 1.70 -7.29 -0.32
N LYS A 25 2.99 -7.26 -0.67
CA LYS A 25 3.96 -8.25 -0.21
C LYS A 25 4.26 -8.13 1.28
N GLU A 26 4.42 -6.91 1.79
CA GLU A 26 4.72 -6.65 3.20
C GLU A 26 3.53 -6.92 4.11
N LYS A 27 2.36 -6.38 3.74
CA LYS A 27 1.15 -6.43 4.57
C LYS A 27 0.31 -7.67 4.33
N ASN A 28 0.56 -8.39 3.23
CA ASN A 28 -0.14 -9.63 2.86
C ASN A 28 -1.68 -9.51 2.94
N PRO A 29 -2.31 -8.45 2.34
CA PRO A 29 -3.74 -8.28 2.42
C PRO A 29 -4.47 -9.37 1.62
N PHE A 30 -5.59 -9.86 2.16
CA PHE A 30 -6.47 -10.75 1.39
C PHE A 30 -7.42 -9.96 0.46
N LEU A 31 -7.72 -8.71 0.81
CA LEU A 31 -8.59 -7.81 0.06
C LEU A 31 -7.87 -6.48 -0.17
N VAL A 32 -7.88 -5.98 -1.40
CA VAL A 32 -7.29 -4.69 -1.78
C VAL A 32 -8.33 -3.87 -2.53
N PHE A 33 -8.67 -2.69 -2.01
CA PHE A 33 -9.53 -1.73 -2.68
C PHE A 33 -8.71 -0.53 -3.16
N LEU A 34 -8.81 -0.22 -4.44
CA LEU A 34 -8.05 0.85 -5.09
C LEU A 34 -8.99 1.89 -5.68
N MET A 35 -8.65 3.16 -5.49
CA MET A 35 -9.41 4.30 -6.03
C MET A 35 -8.50 5.15 -6.90
N GLU A 36 -9.10 5.91 -7.81
CA GLU A 36 -8.42 6.70 -8.84
C GLU A 36 -7.36 5.89 -9.59
N THR A 37 -7.70 4.67 -9.98
CA THR A 37 -6.76 3.81 -10.71
C THR A 37 -6.35 4.41 -12.05
N LYS A 38 -7.19 5.29 -12.63
CA LYS A 38 -7.01 5.93 -13.93
C LYS A 38 -6.62 4.91 -15.02
N SER A 39 -7.18 3.73 -14.91
CA SER A 39 -6.82 2.57 -15.73
C SER A 39 -8.06 1.83 -16.19
N ARG A 40 -7.93 1.11 -17.31
CA ARG A 40 -8.94 0.19 -17.82
C ARG A 40 -8.77 -1.20 -17.19
N LYS A 41 -9.81 -2.02 -17.25
CA LYS A 41 -9.86 -3.39 -16.73
C LYS A 41 -8.66 -4.25 -17.17
N GLN A 42 -8.25 -4.15 -18.43
CA GLN A 42 -7.09 -4.89 -18.95
C GLN A 42 -5.81 -4.60 -18.13
N LYS A 43 -5.55 -3.31 -17.86
CA LYS A 43 -4.40 -2.92 -17.04
C LYS A 43 -4.50 -3.41 -15.60
N LEU A 44 -5.70 -3.45 -15.05
CA LEU A 44 -5.93 -3.94 -13.69
C LEU A 44 -5.78 -5.46 -13.60
N GLU A 45 -6.07 -6.22 -14.66
CA GLU A 45 -5.74 -7.64 -14.73
C GLU A 45 -4.22 -7.90 -14.75
N GLU A 46 -3.44 -7.09 -15.48
CA GLU A 46 -1.97 -7.16 -15.40
C GLU A 46 -1.46 -6.88 -13.98
N VAL A 47 -2.04 -5.86 -13.32
CA VAL A 47 -1.72 -5.53 -11.91
C VAL A 47 -2.10 -6.69 -11.00
N ARG A 48 -3.29 -7.30 -11.14
CA ARG A 48 -3.72 -8.47 -10.38
C ARG A 48 -2.69 -9.60 -10.44
N LEU A 49 -2.23 -9.95 -11.65
CA LEU A 49 -1.21 -10.97 -11.84
C LEU A 49 0.12 -10.62 -11.15
N GLN A 50 0.56 -9.35 -11.26
CA GLN A 50 1.79 -8.87 -10.60
C GLN A 50 1.69 -8.89 -9.07
N LEU A 51 0.49 -8.71 -8.51
CA LEU A 51 0.20 -8.78 -7.08
C LEU A 51 -0.04 -10.21 -6.59
N GLN A 52 -0.11 -11.19 -7.50
CA GLN A 52 -0.47 -12.58 -7.20
C GLN A 52 -1.85 -12.68 -6.49
N MET A 53 -2.81 -11.86 -6.94
CA MET A 53 -4.19 -11.92 -6.48
C MET A 53 -5.00 -12.89 -7.34
N TYR A 54 -5.94 -13.59 -6.72
CA TYR A 54 -6.81 -14.57 -7.41
C TYR A 54 -7.86 -13.87 -8.26
N GLY A 55 -8.59 -12.92 -7.69
CA GLY A 55 -9.68 -12.24 -8.36
C GLY A 55 -9.51 -10.73 -8.44
N CYS A 56 -10.17 -10.12 -9.44
CA CYS A 56 -10.25 -8.68 -9.63
C CYS A 56 -11.62 -8.30 -10.18
N PHE A 57 -12.24 -7.31 -9.58
CA PHE A 57 -13.39 -6.62 -10.16
C PHE A 57 -13.03 -5.14 -10.32
N ALA A 58 -13.14 -4.62 -11.53
CA ALA A 58 -12.74 -3.27 -11.85
C ALA A 58 -13.87 -2.50 -12.56
N VAL A 59 -14.02 -1.23 -12.17
CA VAL A 59 -14.83 -0.24 -12.87
C VAL A 59 -13.87 0.72 -13.57
N ASP A 60 -14.00 0.81 -14.88
CA ASP A 60 -13.10 1.58 -15.73
C ASP A 60 -13.08 3.07 -15.37
N SER A 61 -11.92 3.68 -15.53
CA SER A 61 -11.82 5.14 -15.51
C SER A 61 -12.48 5.76 -16.75
N VAL A 62 -13.05 6.94 -16.58
CA VAL A 62 -13.51 7.76 -17.70
C VAL A 62 -12.39 8.73 -18.06
N ASN A 63 -11.75 8.52 -19.19
CA ASN A 63 -10.53 9.23 -19.60
C ASN A 63 -9.41 9.03 -18.53
N LEU A 64 -8.91 10.14 -17.97
CA LEU A 64 -7.87 10.15 -16.93
C LEU A 64 -8.45 10.41 -15.52
N SER A 65 -9.73 10.13 -15.30
CA SER A 65 -10.41 10.39 -14.04
C SER A 65 -11.11 9.16 -13.49
N GLY A 66 -11.05 8.97 -12.18
CA GLY A 66 -11.72 7.87 -11.48
C GLY A 66 -11.09 6.51 -11.74
N GLY A 67 -11.94 5.49 -11.85
CA GLY A 67 -11.56 4.08 -11.88
C GLY A 67 -11.35 3.53 -10.47
N ILE A 68 -12.05 2.46 -10.14
CA ILE A 68 -11.93 1.75 -8.86
C ILE A 68 -11.78 0.26 -9.10
N ALA A 69 -11.11 -0.43 -8.19
CA ALA A 69 -10.91 -1.87 -8.31
C ALA A 69 -10.90 -2.56 -6.94
N LEU A 70 -11.45 -3.75 -6.91
CA LEU A 70 -11.39 -4.67 -5.78
C LEU A 70 -10.66 -5.92 -6.20
N LEU A 71 -9.59 -6.28 -5.47
CA LEU A 71 -8.80 -7.48 -5.72
C LEU A 71 -8.79 -8.35 -4.46
N TRP A 72 -8.75 -9.68 -4.63
CA TRP A 72 -8.79 -10.62 -3.50
C TRP A 72 -7.98 -11.87 -3.74
N ARG A 73 -7.66 -12.58 -2.66
CA ARG A 73 -6.93 -13.85 -2.66
C ARG A 73 -7.89 -15.03 -2.74
N GLU A 74 -7.37 -16.19 -3.15
CA GLU A 74 -8.12 -17.43 -3.39
C GLU A 74 -8.83 -17.96 -2.13
N GLU A 75 -8.25 -17.76 -0.96
CA GLU A 75 -8.79 -18.24 0.32
C GLU A 75 -10.10 -17.55 0.73
N TRP A 76 -10.54 -16.54 -0.06
CA TRP A 76 -11.73 -15.75 0.20
C TRP A 76 -12.68 -15.77 -1.00
N GLN A 77 -13.93 -16.12 -0.75
CA GLN A 77 -15.00 -15.98 -1.74
C GLN A 77 -15.54 -14.54 -1.69
N VAL A 78 -15.40 -13.84 -2.80
CA VAL A 78 -15.87 -12.46 -2.95
C VAL A 78 -16.91 -12.39 -4.05
N LYS A 79 -18.15 -12.07 -3.68
CA LYS A 79 -19.26 -11.90 -4.61
C LYS A 79 -19.66 -10.42 -4.65
N VAL A 80 -19.36 -9.75 -5.76
CA VAL A 80 -19.80 -8.36 -5.98
C VAL A 80 -21.32 -8.33 -6.09
N ILE A 81 -21.96 -7.49 -5.27
CA ILE A 81 -23.44 -7.37 -5.19
C ILE A 81 -23.94 -6.06 -5.83
N SER A 82 -23.16 -4.99 -5.77
CA SER A 82 -23.46 -3.75 -6.46
C SER A 82 -22.20 -2.94 -6.75
N TYR A 83 -22.25 -2.10 -7.78
CA TYR A 83 -21.15 -1.21 -8.10
C TYR A 83 -21.63 0.00 -8.92
N THR A 84 -20.88 1.09 -8.80
CA THR A 84 -20.92 2.24 -9.69
C THR A 84 -19.49 2.77 -9.85
N LYS A 85 -19.30 3.87 -10.51
CA LYS A 85 -17.99 4.55 -10.54
C LYS A 85 -17.54 5.10 -9.17
N TRP A 86 -18.41 5.02 -8.14
CA TRP A 86 -18.20 5.58 -6.81
C TRP A 86 -18.11 4.50 -5.72
N HIS A 87 -18.50 3.29 -6.00
CA HIS A 87 -18.43 2.19 -5.03
C HIS A 87 -18.33 0.82 -5.69
N ILE A 88 -17.81 -0.14 -4.93
CA ILE A 88 -17.93 -1.58 -5.15
C ILE A 88 -18.36 -2.20 -3.83
N SER A 89 -19.55 -2.79 -3.78
CA SER A 89 -20.02 -3.59 -2.63
C SER A 89 -19.95 -5.07 -2.94
N ALA A 90 -19.44 -5.84 -2.00
CA ALA A 90 -19.27 -7.27 -2.14
C ALA A 90 -19.59 -8.01 -0.84
N LEU A 91 -20.17 -9.20 -0.95
CA LEU A 91 -20.19 -10.18 0.13
C LEU A 91 -18.85 -10.90 0.16
N VAL A 92 -18.21 -10.89 1.31
CA VAL A 92 -16.91 -11.51 1.58
C VAL A 92 -17.14 -12.68 2.53
N HIS A 93 -16.71 -13.85 2.10
CA HIS A 93 -16.88 -15.08 2.85
C HIS A 93 -15.53 -15.76 3.06
N GLU A 94 -15.14 -15.99 4.30
CA GLU A 94 -13.94 -16.74 4.66
C GLU A 94 -14.25 -18.24 4.62
N VAL A 95 -13.60 -18.96 3.71
CA VAL A 95 -13.92 -20.39 3.47
C VAL A 95 -13.66 -21.26 4.69
N GLU A 96 -12.59 -20.99 5.44
CA GLU A 96 -12.18 -21.79 6.60
C GLU A 96 -13.12 -21.61 7.81
N THR A 97 -13.56 -20.39 8.09
CA THR A 97 -14.36 -20.07 9.30
C THR A 97 -15.85 -20.00 9.06
N GLY A 98 -16.27 -19.94 7.79
CA GLY A 98 -17.66 -19.71 7.40
C GLY A 98 -18.18 -18.30 7.71
N GLN A 99 -17.32 -17.37 8.15
CA GLN A 99 -17.72 -15.99 8.44
C GLN A 99 -18.02 -15.23 7.15
N ALA A 100 -19.20 -14.60 7.11
CA ALA A 100 -19.64 -13.77 5.99
C ALA A 100 -19.93 -12.35 6.47
N TRP A 101 -19.52 -11.36 5.67
CA TRP A 101 -19.72 -9.94 5.94
C TRP A 101 -19.75 -9.14 4.64
N GLN A 102 -20.32 -7.95 4.69
CA GLN A 102 -20.34 -7.05 3.54
C GLN A 102 -19.14 -6.08 3.58
N PHE A 103 -18.43 -5.99 2.48
CA PHE A 103 -17.44 -4.95 2.21
C PHE A 103 -18.02 -3.93 1.23
N THR A 104 -17.85 -2.65 1.53
CA THR A 104 -18.12 -1.56 0.59
C THR A 104 -16.85 -0.73 0.43
N GLY A 105 -16.24 -0.80 -0.74
CA GLY A 105 -15.22 0.13 -1.16
C GLY A 105 -15.91 1.41 -1.66
N PHE A 106 -15.64 2.55 -1.03
CA PHE A 106 -16.34 3.81 -1.26
C PHE A 106 -15.38 4.91 -1.75
N TYR A 107 -15.79 5.62 -2.81
CA TYR A 107 -15.09 6.77 -3.34
C TYR A 107 -16.05 7.96 -3.43
N GLY A 108 -16.01 8.86 -2.43
CA GLY A 108 -16.81 10.05 -2.35
C GLY A 108 -16.54 11.01 -3.50
N HIS A 109 -17.53 11.79 -3.88
CA HIS A 109 -17.40 12.70 -5.01
C HIS A 109 -16.36 13.80 -4.73
N PRO A 110 -15.31 13.97 -5.55
CA PRO A 110 -14.25 14.97 -5.29
C PRO A 110 -14.77 16.42 -5.40
N VAL A 111 -15.80 16.66 -6.24
CA VAL A 111 -16.41 18.00 -6.41
C VAL A 111 -17.41 18.25 -5.27
N THR A 112 -17.12 19.26 -4.46
CA THR A 112 -17.89 19.62 -3.26
C THR A 112 -19.40 19.72 -3.50
N ALA A 113 -19.84 20.42 -4.55
CA ALA A 113 -21.25 20.60 -4.87
C ALA A 113 -22.02 19.29 -5.13
N LYS A 114 -21.30 18.19 -5.41
CA LYS A 114 -21.90 16.88 -5.71
C LYS A 114 -21.76 15.87 -4.55
N ARG A 115 -21.15 16.25 -3.43
CA ARG A 115 -20.94 15.33 -2.29
C ARG A 115 -22.24 14.86 -1.66
N LYS A 116 -23.31 15.65 -1.70
CA LYS A 116 -24.63 15.19 -1.21
C LYS A 116 -25.09 13.90 -1.89
N SER A 117 -24.83 13.73 -3.19
CA SER A 117 -25.14 12.47 -3.89
C SER A 117 -24.33 11.27 -3.38
N SER A 118 -23.14 11.53 -2.83
CA SER A 118 -22.35 10.47 -2.20
C SER A 118 -22.96 10.01 -0.87
N TRP A 119 -23.54 10.93 -0.11
CA TRP A 119 -24.21 10.60 1.15
C TRP A 119 -25.49 9.79 0.91
N THR A 120 -26.32 10.22 -0.02
CA THR A 120 -27.49 9.42 -0.45
C THR A 120 -27.08 8.03 -0.92
N LEU A 121 -25.99 7.93 -1.72
CA LEU A 121 -25.46 6.63 -2.14
C LEU A 121 -24.99 5.78 -0.93
N LEU A 122 -24.29 6.37 0.05
CA LEU A 122 -23.83 5.66 1.24
C LEU A 122 -25.00 5.06 2.03
N GLU A 123 -26.06 5.83 2.21
CA GLU A 123 -27.29 5.37 2.89
C GLU A 123 -27.96 4.23 2.13
N MET A 124 -28.02 4.28 0.79
CA MET A 124 -28.57 3.21 -0.05
C MET A 124 -27.73 1.92 0.02
N LEU A 125 -26.47 1.99 0.39
CA LEU A 125 -25.54 0.85 0.48
C LEU A 125 -25.59 0.15 1.84
N LYS A 126 -26.27 0.74 2.83
CA LYS A 126 -26.50 0.11 4.14
C LYS A 126 -27.23 -1.22 3.94
N PRO A 127 -26.72 -2.33 4.52
CA PRO A 127 -27.41 -3.61 4.49
C PRO A 127 -28.82 -3.51 5.11
N SER A 128 -29.81 -4.11 4.47
CA SER A 128 -31.21 -4.12 4.96
C SER A 128 -31.39 -5.03 6.19
N ASN A 129 -30.53 -6.04 6.35
CA ASN A 129 -30.51 -6.96 7.47
C ASN A 129 -29.31 -6.66 8.38
N PRO A 130 -29.30 -7.06 9.66
CA PRO A 130 -28.16 -6.88 10.55
C PRO A 130 -26.97 -7.74 10.09
N THR A 131 -26.30 -7.28 9.05
CA THR A 131 -25.11 -7.89 8.44
C THR A 131 -23.89 -7.13 8.91
N ALA A 132 -22.82 -7.82 9.31
CA ALA A 132 -21.54 -7.20 9.58
C ALA A 132 -21.06 -6.44 8.33
N TRP A 133 -20.83 -5.13 8.45
CA TRP A 133 -20.54 -4.24 7.33
C TRP A 133 -19.31 -3.38 7.59
N LEU A 134 -18.37 -3.43 6.67
CA LEU A 134 -17.18 -2.57 6.61
C LEU A 134 -17.25 -1.68 5.37
N CYS A 135 -17.15 -0.37 5.57
CA CYS A 135 -17.07 0.62 4.50
C CYS A 135 -15.70 1.33 4.56
N ALA A 136 -14.94 1.27 3.48
CA ALA A 136 -13.58 1.82 3.48
C ALA A 136 -13.26 2.53 2.16
N GLY A 137 -12.51 3.63 2.25
CA GLY A 137 -12.06 4.37 1.09
C GLY A 137 -11.83 5.84 1.34
N ASP A 138 -11.86 6.63 0.26
CA ASP A 138 -11.74 8.07 0.27
C ASP A 138 -13.13 8.70 0.22
N PHE A 139 -13.55 9.29 1.32
CA PHE A 139 -14.87 9.93 1.44
C PHE A 139 -14.87 11.37 0.90
N ASN A 140 -13.70 11.94 0.63
CA ASN A 140 -13.53 13.33 0.17
C ASN A 140 -14.13 14.38 1.10
N GLU A 141 -14.43 14.04 2.36
CA GLU A 141 -14.98 14.93 3.38
C GLU A 141 -14.42 14.59 4.78
N ILE A 142 -14.46 15.58 5.67
CA ILE A 142 -14.02 15.49 7.06
C ILE A 142 -15.23 15.40 8.00
N LEU A 143 -15.05 14.72 9.15
CA LEU A 143 -16.08 14.65 10.20
C LEU A 143 -15.94 15.76 11.24
N ASP A 144 -14.78 16.39 11.35
CA ASP A 144 -14.52 17.48 12.28
C ASP A 144 -13.50 18.46 11.68
N GLN A 145 -13.62 19.75 12.02
CA GLN A 145 -12.66 20.77 11.56
C GLN A 145 -11.22 20.48 12.02
N LYS A 146 -11.04 19.73 13.11
CA LYS A 146 -9.71 19.29 13.60
C LYS A 146 -9.02 18.32 12.64
N GLU A 147 -9.75 17.75 11.71
CA GLU A 147 -9.24 16.85 10.67
C GLU A 147 -8.71 17.59 9.44
N LYS A 148 -8.59 18.92 9.53
CA LYS A 148 -8.06 19.79 8.49
C LYS A 148 -7.07 20.79 9.07
N VAL A 149 -5.93 20.93 8.41
CA VAL A 149 -4.93 21.96 8.68
C VAL A 149 -4.62 22.69 7.38
N GLY A 150 -4.60 24.01 7.44
CA GLY A 150 -4.35 24.88 6.29
C GLY A 150 -5.56 25.11 5.39
N GLY A 151 -5.44 26.13 4.52
CA GLY A 151 -6.50 26.56 3.62
C GLY A 151 -7.76 27.09 4.35
N ALA A 152 -8.82 27.35 3.59
CA ALA A 152 -10.10 27.81 4.14
C ALA A 152 -10.76 26.73 5.00
N ARG A 153 -11.47 27.15 6.06
CA ARG A 153 -12.28 26.24 6.90
C ARG A 153 -13.34 25.55 6.07
N ARG A 154 -13.61 24.28 6.37
CA ARG A 154 -14.71 23.54 5.76
C ARG A 154 -16.04 24.12 6.27
N PRO A 155 -17.01 24.46 5.41
CA PRO A 155 -18.34 24.88 5.85
C PRO A 155 -18.97 23.82 6.76
N TYR A 156 -19.54 24.26 7.88
CA TYR A 156 -20.14 23.37 8.87
C TYR A 156 -21.23 22.47 8.27
N SER A 157 -22.04 23.02 7.36
CA SER A 157 -23.11 22.27 6.69
C SER A 157 -22.60 21.05 5.91
N GLN A 158 -21.40 21.11 5.32
CA GLN A 158 -20.79 19.97 4.61
C GLN A 158 -20.35 18.88 5.58
N ILE A 159 -19.72 19.28 6.68
CA ILE A 159 -19.34 18.35 7.76
C ILE A 159 -20.57 17.68 8.33
N GLU A 160 -21.62 18.45 8.58
CA GLU A 160 -22.88 17.96 9.16
C GLU A 160 -23.64 17.02 8.23
N ASP A 161 -23.68 17.31 6.93
CA ASP A 161 -24.27 16.42 5.93
C ASP A 161 -23.58 15.04 5.94
N PHE A 162 -22.24 15.01 6.08
CA PHE A 162 -21.50 13.76 6.14
C PHE A 162 -21.70 13.02 7.48
N ARG A 163 -21.71 13.75 8.61
CA ARG A 163 -22.00 13.15 9.92
C ARG A 163 -23.34 12.45 9.95
N ARG A 164 -24.39 13.12 9.44
CA ARG A 164 -25.75 12.55 9.35
C ARG A 164 -25.78 11.26 8.52
N ALA A 165 -25.09 11.23 7.40
CA ALA A 165 -25.02 10.03 6.57
C ALA A 165 -24.31 8.88 7.28
N VAL A 166 -23.21 9.15 8.00
CA VAL A 166 -22.49 8.16 8.79
C VAL A 166 -23.35 7.62 9.92
N GLU A 167 -24.07 8.49 10.63
CA GLU A 167 -24.99 8.14 11.70
C GLU A 167 -26.19 7.33 11.17
N ALA A 168 -26.81 7.76 10.07
CA ALA A 168 -27.91 7.05 9.43
C ALA A 168 -27.50 5.61 8.98
N CYS A 169 -26.23 5.43 8.68
CA CYS A 169 -25.64 4.14 8.31
C CYS A 169 -25.20 3.29 9.52
N ASP A 170 -25.32 3.77 10.75
CA ASP A 170 -24.78 3.13 11.97
C ASP A 170 -23.26 2.83 11.86
N LEU A 171 -22.52 3.63 11.10
CA LEU A 171 -21.09 3.48 10.91
C LEU A 171 -20.29 4.27 11.96
N SER A 172 -19.19 3.70 12.39
CA SER A 172 -18.21 4.36 13.25
C SER A 172 -16.81 4.13 12.73
N ASP A 173 -15.94 5.13 12.86
CA ASP A 173 -14.52 5.00 12.50
C ASP A 173 -13.86 3.89 13.31
N ILE A 174 -13.15 2.99 12.63
CA ILE A 174 -12.23 2.06 13.30
C ILE A 174 -11.02 2.87 13.77
N HIS A 175 -10.65 2.68 15.04
CA HIS A 175 -9.49 3.35 15.61
C HIS A 175 -8.25 3.17 14.74
N SER A 176 -7.68 4.29 14.28
CA SER A 176 -6.51 4.27 13.40
C SER A 176 -5.23 4.67 14.14
N GLN A 177 -4.16 3.94 13.86
CA GLN A 177 -2.81 4.21 14.34
C GLN A 177 -1.98 4.87 13.22
N GLY A 178 -1.05 5.75 13.60
CA GLY A 178 -0.21 6.50 12.66
C GLY A 178 -0.70 7.93 12.45
N PRO A 179 -0.35 8.56 11.31
CA PRO A 179 -0.75 9.95 11.04
C PRO A 179 -2.25 10.15 11.06
N GLN A 180 -2.71 11.25 11.67
CA GLN A 180 -4.12 11.62 11.72
C GLN A 180 -4.66 11.99 10.32
N PHE A 181 -3.83 12.66 9.51
CA PHE A 181 -4.19 13.15 8.19
C PHE A 181 -3.82 12.12 7.13
N THR A 182 -4.74 11.87 6.20
CA THR A 182 -4.56 10.86 5.14
C THR A 182 -4.26 11.47 3.78
N TRP A 183 -4.48 12.76 3.62
CA TRP A 183 -4.24 13.49 2.38
C TRP A 183 -3.50 14.80 2.60
N SER A 184 -2.69 15.20 1.64
CA SER A 184 -2.04 16.51 1.58
C SER A 184 -1.93 16.99 0.13
N ASN A 185 -2.14 18.30 -0.07
CA ASN A 185 -1.97 18.90 -1.39
C ASN A 185 -0.49 19.04 -1.83
N ASN A 186 0.46 18.65 -0.98
CA ASN A 186 1.90 18.68 -1.20
C ASN A 186 2.45 20.06 -1.66
N ARG A 187 1.76 21.16 -1.31
CA ARG A 187 2.24 22.53 -1.54
C ARG A 187 3.04 23.03 -0.36
N SER A 188 3.99 23.92 -0.59
CA SER A 188 4.77 24.57 0.47
C SER A 188 4.13 25.90 0.88
N GLY A 189 4.47 26.39 2.08
CA GLY A 189 4.05 27.72 2.56
C GLY A 189 2.58 27.82 2.93
N GLY A 190 1.99 28.98 2.73
CA GLY A 190 0.61 29.30 3.14
C GLY A 190 -0.49 28.52 2.41
N ASP A 191 -0.19 27.98 1.24
CA ASP A 191 -1.12 27.16 0.45
C ASP A 191 -1.16 25.70 0.89
N PHE A 192 -0.34 25.31 1.87
CA PHE A 192 -0.31 23.95 2.41
C PHE A 192 -1.65 23.57 3.04
N THR A 193 -2.15 22.40 2.67
CA THR A 193 -3.38 21.83 3.25
C THR A 193 -3.22 20.33 3.41
N LYS A 194 -3.64 19.82 4.58
CA LYS A 194 -3.77 18.39 4.84
C LYS A 194 -5.10 18.08 5.50
N GLU A 195 -5.70 16.95 5.15
CA GLU A 195 -7.04 16.55 5.59
C GLU A 195 -7.10 15.03 5.86
N ARG A 196 -8.05 14.60 6.69
CA ARG A 196 -8.38 13.19 6.88
C ARG A 196 -9.58 12.84 5.99
N LEU A 197 -9.31 12.41 4.77
CA LEU A 197 -10.33 12.10 3.77
C LEU A 197 -10.58 10.60 3.64
N ASP A 198 -9.54 9.79 3.86
CA ASP A 198 -9.61 8.33 3.78
C ASP A 198 -9.96 7.75 5.15
N ARG A 199 -10.91 6.80 5.16
CA ARG A 199 -11.45 6.20 6.40
C ARG A 199 -11.74 4.72 6.22
N VAL A 200 -11.76 4.04 7.35
CA VAL A 200 -12.33 2.71 7.50
C VAL A 200 -13.38 2.79 8.59
N MET A 201 -14.61 2.55 8.22
CA MET A 201 -15.77 2.61 9.10
C MET A 201 -16.46 1.25 9.15
N ALA A 202 -17.01 0.90 10.29
CA ALA A 202 -17.73 -0.34 10.47
C ALA A 202 -18.99 -0.14 11.30
N ASN A 203 -19.98 -1.02 11.09
CA ASN A 203 -21.13 -1.09 11.96
C ASN A 203 -20.83 -1.96 13.21
N LYS A 204 -21.78 -1.98 14.13
CA LYS A 204 -21.64 -2.71 15.41
C LYS A 204 -21.39 -4.20 15.19
N GLU A 205 -22.09 -4.83 14.26
CA GLU A 205 -22.00 -6.26 13.96
C GLU A 205 -20.58 -6.63 13.49
N TRP A 206 -19.99 -5.80 12.63
CA TRP A 206 -18.62 -6.02 12.17
C TRP A 206 -17.60 -5.82 13.29
N ASN A 207 -17.77 -4.78 14.12
CA ASN A 207 -16.89 -4.51 15.27
C ASN A 207 -16.94 -5.66 16.30
N LEU A 208 -18.10 -6.30 16.48
CA LEU A 208 -18.22 -7.50 17.34
C LEU A 208 -17.53 -8.71 16.71
N MET A 209 -17.65 -8.89 15.40
CA MET A 209 -17.04 -10.01 14.67
C MET A 209 -15.49 -9.90 14.64
N PHE A 210 -14.97 -8.69 14.58
CA PHE A 210 -13.54 -8.38 14.45
C PHE A 210 -13.07 -7.41 15.53
N SER A 211 -13.35 -7.70 16.79
CA SER A 211 -13.07 -6.83 17.95
C SER A 211 -11.59 -6.41 18.07
N ASP A 212 -10.65 -7.25 17.59
CA ASP A 212 -9.21 -6.98 17.64
C ASP A 212 -8.69 -6.31 16.37
N ALA A 213 -9.58 -5.87 15.47
CA ALA A 213 -9.18 -5.21 14.25
C ALA A 213 -8.64 -3.81 14.53
N THR A 214 -7.52 -3.49 13.91
CA THR A 214 -6.89 -2.16 13.96
C THR A 214 -6.64 -1.64 12.56
N CYS A 215 -6.78 -0.33 12.38
CA CYS A 215 -6.44 0.36 11.14
C CYS A 215 -5.09 1.06 11.31
N SER A 216 -4.20 0.97 10.34
CA SER A 216 -2.93 1.70 10.30
C SER A 216 -2.89 2.61 9.10
N VAL A 217 -2.58 3.89 9.31
CA VAL A 217 -2.30 4.86 8.25
C VAL A 217 -0.85 4.69 7.84
N LEU A 218 -0.60 4.29 6.59
CA LEU A 218 0.74 4.03 6.08
C LEU A 218 1.33 5.30 5.45
N ALA A 219 2.65 5.29 5.21
CA ALA A 219 3.32 6.42 4.57
C ALA A 219 2.84 6.62 3.13
N ALA A 220 2.48 7.85 2.76
CA ALA A 220 2.19 8.24 1.38
C ALA A 220 3.51 8.43 0.61
N VAL A 221 3.82 7.50 -0.30
CA VAL A 221 5.09 7.54 -1.04
C VAL A 221 4.93 8.10 -2.44
N LYS A 222 3.86 7.77 -3.18
CA LYS A 222 3.66 8.20 -4.58
C LYS A 222 2.34 8.91 -4.83
N SER A 223 1.37 8.69 -3.98
CA SER A 223 0.09 9.39 -3.97
C SER A 223 0.14 10.53 -2.94
N ASP A 224 -0.69 11.52 -3.11
CA ASP A 224 -1.02 12.52 -2.09
C ASP A 224 -1.94 11.95 -0.99
N HIS A 225 -2.43 10.71 -1.17
CA HIS A 225 -3.18 9.93 -0.19
C HIS A 225 -2.33 8.83 0.45
N SER A 226 -2.53 8.65 1.76
CA SER A 226 -1.95 7.56 2.55
C SER A 226 -2.75 6.27 2.37
N PRO A 227 -2.11 5.12 2.12
CA PRO A 227 -2.80 3.84 2.18
C PRO A 227 -3.28 3.54 3.60
N LEU A 228 -4.46 2.93 3.74
CA LEU A 228 -4.97 2.41 5.01
C LEU A 228 -4.89 0.89 5.02
N HIS A 229 -4.39 0.34 6.11
CA HIS A 229 -4.24 -1.09 6.31
C HIS A 229 -5.00 -1.54 7.54
N VAL A 230 -6.03 -2.36 7.35
CA VAL A 230 -6.79 -2.98 8.44
C VAL A 230 -6.26 -4.39 8.65
N THR A 231 -6.00 -4.75 9.90
CA THR A 231 -5.53 -6.09 10.26
C THR A 231 -6.10 -6.54 11.60
N LYS A 232 -6.39 -7.83 11.70
CA LYS A 232 -6.59 -8.51 12.98
C LYS A 232 -5.24 -9.06 13.44
N GLN A 233 -4.82 -8.77 14.66
CA GLN A 233 -3.56 -9.30 15.18
C GLN A 233 -3.60 -10.83 15.18
N LYS A 234 -2.69 -11.47 14.43
CA LYS A 234 -2.41 -12.90 14.57
C LYS A 234 -1.27 -13.09 15.57
N PRO A 235 -1.32 -14.10 16.47
CA PRO A 235 -0.15 -14.47 17.24
C PRO A 235 0.98 -14.87 16.29
N ASN A 236 2.19 -14.39 16.58
CA ASN A 236 3.40 -14.60 15.77
C ASN A 236 3.67 -16.10 15.55
N SER A 237 3.39 -16.61 14.36
CA SER A 237 3.88 -17.92 13.92
C SER A 237 5.24 -17.74 13.26
N GLY A 238 6.29 -18.24 13.93
CA GLY A 238 7.67 -18.15 13.42
C GLY A 238 7.84 -18.83 12.05
N ARG A 239 8.32 -18.06 11.06
CA ARG A 239 8.66 -18.59 9.73
C ARG A 239 9.94 -19.41 9.79
N LYS A 240 9.89 -20.69 9.43
CA LYS A 240 11.08 -21.53 9.20
C LYS A 240 11.91 -20.94 8.04
N ARG A 241 13.20 -20.71 8.28
CA ARG A 241 14.16 -20.27 7.27
C ARG A 241 14.48 -21.44 6.32
N LYS A 242 14.25 -21.28 5.01
CA LYS A 242 14.76 -22.20 3.97
C LYS A 242 16.26 -21.97 3.77
N GLY A 243 17.01 -23.05 3.48
CA GLY A 243 18.45 -23.00 3.23
C GLY A 243 18.83 -21.99 2.12
N PHE A 244 19.94 -21.30 2.30
CA PHE A 244 20.41 -20.22 1.42
C PHE A 244 21.41 -20.77 0.40
N CYS A 245 21.11 -20.65 -0.88
CA CYS A 245 22.06 -20.87 -1.97
C CYS A 245 22.56 -19.51 -2.46
N PHE A 246 23.89 -19.33 -2.56
CA PHE A 246 24.47 -18.09 -3.10
C PHE A 246 24.13 -17.94 -4.59
N ARG A 247 23.67 -16.76 -4.98
CA ARG A 247 23.44 -16.37 -6.37
C ARG A 247 23.86 -14.92 -6.55
N TYR A 248 24.61 -14.66 -7.61
CA TYR A 248 24.92 -13.30 -8.02
C TYR A 248 23.63 -12.58 -8.47
N GLU A 249 23.42 -11.37 -8.01
CA GLU A 249 22.23 -10.56 -8.36
C GLU A 249 22.66 -9.44 -9.32
N ALA A 250 22.02 -9.35 -10.50
CA ALA A 250 22.34 -8.31 -11.51
C ALA A 250 22.19 -6.86 -10.96
N ALA A 251 21.38 -6.66 -9.94
CA ALA A 251 21.26 -5.39 -9.25
C ALA A 251 22.57 -4.95 -8.56
N TRP A 252 23.51 -5.84 -8.34
CA TRP A 252 24.81 -5.52 -7.72
C TRP A 252 25.74 -4.79 -8.70
N ASP A 253 25.56 -4.95 -10.02
CA ASP A 253 26.32 -4.24 -11.04
C ASP A 253 26.14 -2.72 -10.98
N LEU A 254 25.04 -2.26 -10.35
CA LEU A 254 24.77 -0.84 -10.12
C LEU A 254 25.60 -0.24 -8.97
N SER A 255 26.34 -1.08 -8.22
CA SER A 255 27.14 -0.64 -7.08
C SER A 255 28.63 -0.75 -7.37
N GLU A 256 29.33 0.38 -7.33
CA GLU A 256 30.80 0.43 -7.43
C GLU A 256 31.48 -0.37 -6.31
N GLU A 257 30.86 -0.44 -5.12
CA GLU A 257 31.35 -1.21 -3.98
C GLU A 257 31.36 -2.71 -4.29
N CYS A 258 30.35 -3.22 -5.00
CA CYS A 258 30.30 -4.61 -5.42
C CYS A 258 31.51 -4.97 -6.30
N GLN A 259 31.84 -4.11 -7.25
CA GLN A 259 32.99 -4.30 -8.13
C GLN A 259 34.31 -4.31 -7.35
N LYS A 260 34.46 -3.39 -6.36
CA LYS A 260 35.63 -3.35 -5.47
C LYS A 260 35.74 -4.65 -4.66
N VAL A 261 34.68 -5.10 -4.01
CA VAL A 261 34.65 -6.33 -3.22
C VAL A 261 34.99 -7.57 -4.07
N ALA A 262 34.43 -7.64 -5.29
CA ALA A 262 34.76 -8.73 -6.22
C ALA A 262 36.24 -8.70 -6.64
N SER A 263 36.78 -7.50 -6.97
CA SER A 263 38.18 -7.32 -7.35
C SER A 263 39.14 -7.65 -6.20
N GLU A 264 38.83 -7.23 -4.99
CA GLU A 264 39.61 -7.55 -3.78
C GLU A 264 39.60 -9.06 -3.49
N GLY A 265 38.44 -9.70 -3.57
CA GLY A 265 38.31 -11.15 -3.43
C GLY A 265 39.13 -11.91 -4.46
N TRP A 266 39.16 -11.44 -5.70
CA TRP A 266 39.96 -12.05 -6.77
C TRP A 266 41.46 -11.88 -6.56
N LYS A 267 41.89 -10.71 -6.07
CA LYS A 267 43.29 -10.37 -5.82
C LYS A 267 43.84 -10.92 -4.49
N SER A 268 42.97 -11.22 -3.53
CA SER A 268 43.37 -11.64 -2.16
C SER A 268 44.16 -12.94 -2.08
N LEU A 269 44.12 -13.77 -3.12
CA LEU A 269 44.85 -15.03 -3.20
C LEU A 269 45.97 -14.91 -4.25
N ASN A 270 47.18 -14.63 -3.78
CA ASN A 270 48.41 -14.69 -4.59
C ASN A 270 48.84 -16.16 -4.80
N LEU A 271 48.02 -16.92 -5.52
CA LEU A 271 48.35 -18.30 -5.88
C LEU A 271 49.07 -18.24 -7.24
N GLY A 272 50.39 -18.54 -7.23
CA GLY A 272 51.28 -18.55 -8.39
C GLY A 272 51.06 -19.70 -9.39
N GLY A 273 49.80 -20.04 -9.69
CA GLY A 273 49.45 -21.08 -10.65
C GLY A 273 48.24 -20.71 -11.51
N HIS A 274 48.24 -21.18 -12.77
CA HIS A 274 47.15 -20.94 -13.73
C HIS A 274 46.14 -22.10 -13.86
N GLY A 275 46.11 -23.03 -12.88
CA GLY A 275 45.24 -24.19 -12.91
C GLY A 275 43.80 -23.92 -12.48
N ALA A 276 42.84 -24.82 -12.87
CA ALA A 276 41.43 -24.75 -12.52
C ALA A 276 41.17 -24.65 -11.00
N GLY A 277 42.05 -25.24 -10.17
CA GLY A 277 42.00 -25.14 -8.70
C GLY A 277 42.20 -23.71 -8.21
N THR A 278 43.14 -22.97 -8.80
CA THR A 278 43.41 -21.55 -8.46
C THR A 278 42.19 -20.66 -8.77
N VAL A 279 41.58 -20.89 -9.93
CA VAL A 279 40.36 -20.14 -10.33
C VAL A 279 39.21 -20.41 -9.36
N ARG A 280 39.01 -21.68 -8.97
CA ARG A 280 37.99 -22.06 -8.00
C ARG A 280 38.18 -21.37 -6.65
N HIS A 281 39.40 -21.35 -6.11
CA HIS A 281 39.69 -20.67 -4.84
C HIS A 281 39.48 -19.15 -4.91
N LYS A 282 39.82 -18.51 -6.05
CA LYS A 282 39.55 -17.09 -6.28
C LYS A 282 38.03 -16.81 -6.34
N LEU A 283 37.26 -17.65 -7.03
CA LEU A 283 35.80 -17.54 -7.08
C LEU A 283 35.18 -17.71 -5.69
N ASP A 284 35.67 -18.67 -4.89
CA ASP A 284 35.21 -18.89 -3.50
C ASP A 284 35.51 -17.67 -2.60
N ALA A 285 36.66 -16.99 -2.82
CA ALA A 285 36.99 -15.75 -2.11
C ALA A 285 36.08 -14.61 -2.50
N CYS A 286 35.80 -14.42 -3.80
CA CYS A 286 34.84 -13.44 -4.29
C CYS A 286 33.43 -13.72 -3.72
N GLN A 287 33.01 -14.99 -3.75
CA GLN A 287 31.71 -15.40 -3.19
C GLN A 287 31.57 -15.02 -1.72
N ARG A 288 32.59 -15.34 -0.88
CA ARG A 288 32.57 -14.98 0.55
C ARG A 288 32.53 -13.47 0.76
N GLY A 289 33.32 -12.71 0.03
CA GLY A 289 33.33 -11.25 0.08
C GLY A 289 31.96 -10.66 -0.28
N LEU A 290 31.40 -11.10 -1.40
CA LEU A 290 30.09 -10.65 -1.87
C LEU A 290 28.94 -11.04 -0.94
N GLN A 291 29.00 -12.24 -0.33
CA GLN A 291 28.00 -12.66 0.68
C GLN A 291 28.02 -11.76 1.91
N LYS A 292 29.22 -11.40 2.43
CA LYS A 292 29.38 -10.50 3.56
C LYS A 292 28.85 -9.11 3.21
N TRP A 293 29.32 -8.54 2.10
CA TRP A 293 28.87 -7.25 1.60
C TRP A 293 27.35 -7.19 1.36
N GLN A 294 26.79 -8.22 0.72
CA GLN A 294 25.34 -8.29 0.50
C GLN A 294 24.55 -8.25 1.81
N LYS A 295 25.02 -8.99 2.84
CA LYS A 295 24.33 -9.03 4.14
C LYS A 295 24.33 -7.67 4.82
N GLU A 296 25.48 -6.98 4.80
CA GLU A 296 25.66 -5.65 5.38
C GLU A 296 24.86 -4.59 4.62
N THR A 297 24.97 -4.55 3.30
CA THR A 297 24.26 -3.60 2.42
C THR A 297 22.76 -3.82 2.48
N LYS A 298 22.29 -5.07 2.49
CA LYS A 298 20.86 -5.35 2.61
C LYS A 298 20.29 -4.87 3.94
N PHE A 299 21.01 -5.10 5.04
CA PHE A 299 20.61 -4.64 6.37
C PHE A 299 20.59 -3.10 6.44
N SER A 300 21.62 -2.44 5.91
CA SER A 300 21.72 -0.98 5.83
C SER A 300 20.57 -0.38 5.01
N ASN A 301 20.32 -0.89 3.81
CA ASN A 301 19.25 -0.40 2.92
C ASN A 301 17.85 -0.61 3.53
N GLN A 302 17.59 -1.76 4.16
CA GLN A 302 16.32 -2.00 4.84
C GLN A 302 16.13 -1.05 6.02
N LYS A 303 17.19 -0.80 6.80
CA LYS A 303 17.16 0.16 7.91
C LYS A 303 16.92 1.59 7.40
N ALA A 304 17.63 2.01 6.35
CA ALA A 304 17.47 3.33 5.73
C ALA A 304 16.05 3.53 5.18
N THR A 305 15.51 2.53 4.46
CA THR A 305 14.14 2.58 3.95
C THR A 305 13.11 2.67 5.07
N LYS A 306 13.29 1.90 6.15
CA LYS A 306 12.41 1.94 7.32
C LYS A 306 12.45 3.31 7.99
N LEU A 307 13.64 3.86 8.21
CA LEU A 307 13.80 5.21 8.78
C LEU A 307 13.16 6.27 7.89
N ALA A 308 13.34 6.21 6.57
CA ALA A 308 12.71 7.13 5.64
C ALA A 308 11.16 7.04 5.70
N LEU A 309 10.59 5.85 5.76
CA LEU A 309 9.15 5.66 5.92
C LEU A 309 8.63 6.20 7.27
N ASP A 310 9.37 6.01 8.35
CA ASP A 310 9.01 6.53 9.67
C ASP A 310 9.09 8.08 9.69
N GLN A 311 10.10 8.69 9.05
CA GLN A 311 10.20 10.13 8.91
C GLN A 311 9.08 10.71 8.03
N ILE A 312 8.71 10.05 6.92
CA ILE A 312 7.55 10.44 6.10
C ILE A 312 6.29 10.46 6.97
N ARG A 313 6.03 9.42 7.77
CA ARG A 313 4.87 9.38 8.69
C ARG A 313 4.91 10.53 9.70
N GLN A 314 6.08 10.83 10.25
CA GLN A 314 6.24 11.95 11.18
C GLN A 314 5.93 13.29 10.52
N TYR A 315 6.43 13.55 9.31
CA TYR A 315 6.09 14.76 8.56
C TYR A 315 4.62 14.83 8.17
N GLN A 316 3.98 13.71 7.85
CA GLN A 316 2.53 13.66 7.60
C GLN A 316 1.72 14.02 8.85
N GLN A 317 2.19 13.63 10.05
CA GLN A 317 1.50 13.93 11.30
C GLN A 317 1.71 15.40 11.73
N VAL A 318 2.94 15.84 11.89
CA VAL A 318 3.27 17.15 12.49
C VAL A 318 3.75 18.17 11.47
N GLY A 319 4.13 17.72 10.28
CA GLY A 319 4.74 18.57 9.26
C GLY A 319 3.80 19.68 8.78
N THR A 320 4.43 20.77 8.37
CA THR A 320 3.85 21.92 7.68
C THR A 320 4.38 21.96 6.26
N GLY A 321 3.92 22.92 5.46
CA GLY A 321 4.40 23.09 4.07
C GLY A 321 5.92 23.27 3.94
N THR A 322 6.64 23.64 5.00
CA THR A 322 8.11 23.75 5.02
C THR A 322 8.82 22.39 4.92
N HIS A 323 8.17 21.29 5.28
CA HIS A 323 8.73 19.93 5.24
C HIS A 323 8.56 19.23 3.89
N ILE A 324 7.83 19.81 2.95
CA ILE A 324 7.55 19.20 1.64
C ILE A 324 8.82 18.85 0.87
N PRO A 325 9.86 19.71 0.75
CA PRO A 325 11.09 19.35 0.06
C PRO A 325 11.78 18.12 0.67
N SER A 326 11.88 18.08 2.01
CA SER A 326 12.46 16.94 2.74
C SER A 326 11.64 15.66 2.53
N MET A 327 10.33 15.76 2.52
CA MET A 327 9.43 14.63 2.29
C MET A 327 9.59 14.07 0.87
N ILE A 328 9.72 14.92 -0.15
CA ILE A 328 9.96 14.50 -1.53
C ILE A 328 11.30 13.75 -1.64
N GLN A 329 12.36 14.23 -0.96
CA GLN A 329 13.65 13.55 -0.95
C GLN A 329 13.58 12.17 -0.28
N LEU A 330 12.87 12.05 0.83
CA LEU A 330 12.64 10.76 1.49
C LEU A 330 11.82 9.79 0.62
N GLN A 331 10.78 10.28 -0.04
CA GLN A 331 9.99 9.50 -0.99
C GLN A 331 10.86 8.95 -2.13
N LYS A 332 11.75 9.78 -2.67
CA LYS A 332 12.72 9.36 -3.69
C LYS A 332 13.64 8.25 -3.16
N THR A 333 14.17 8.39 -1.95
CA THR A 333 15.02 7.35 -1.32
C THR A 333 14.28 6.01 -1.21
N VAL A 334 13.01 6.03 -0.81
CA VAL A 334 12.18 4.82 -0.75
C VAL A 334 11.93 4.24 -2.15
N GLU A 335 11.61 5.07 -3.14
CA GLU A 335 11.40 4.64 -4.54
C GLU A 335 12.66 3.98 -5.12
N ASP A 336 13.84 4.56 -4.90
CA ASP A 336 15.13 4.02 -5.39
C ASP A 336 15.44 2.67 -4.74
N SER A 337 15.24 2.54 -3.43
CA SER A 337 15.38 1.25 -2.73
C SER A 337 14.46 0.17 -3.30
N MET A 338 13.19 0.53 -3.58
CA MET A 338 12.22 -0.38 -4.19
C MET A 338 12.59 -0.77 -5.62
N ALA A 339 13.25 0.12 -6.38
CA ALA A 339 13.72 -0.16 -7.75
C ALA A 339 14.82 -1.25 -7.76
N VAL A 340 15.74 -1.17 -6.82
CA VAL A 340 16.78 -2.20 -6.65
C VAL A 340 16.19 -3.56 -6.30
N GLU A 341 15.18 -3.59 -5.41
CA GLU A 341 14.48 -4.85 -5.10
C GLU A 341 13.77 -5.46 -6.31
N GLU A 342 13.17 -4.62 -7.17
CA GLU A 342 12.50 -5.10 -8.37
C GLU A 342 13.46 -5.77 -9.36
N LEU A 343 14.64 -5.22 -9.58
CA LEU A 343 15.66 -5.83 -10.43
C LEU A 343 16.03 -7.24 -9.92
N ARG A 344 16.16 -7.41 -8.60
CA ARG A 344 16.40 -8.71 -7.96
C ARG A 344 15.27 -9.71 -8.27
N TRP A 345 14.02 -9.26 -8.19
CA TRP A 345 12.88 -10.14 -8.46
C TRP A 345 12.74 -10.50 -9.93
N ARG A 346 12.99 -9.58 -10.85
CA ARG A 346 12.97 -9.85 -12.29
C ARG A 346 14.01 -10.92 -12.67
N GLN A 347 15.21 -10.84 -12.10
CA GLN A 347 16.24 -11.86 -12.33
C GLN A 347 15.80 -13.24 -11.82
N ARG A 348 15.24 -13.31 -10.61
CA ARG A 348 14.75 -14.57 -10.02
C ARG A 348 13.58 -15.18 -10.81
N ALA A 349 12.66 -14.34 -11.30
CA ALA A 349 11.56 -14.81 -12.14
C ALA A 349 12.07 -15.44 -13.45
N LYS A 350 13.03 -14.82 -14.14
CA LYS A 350 13.63 -15.38 -15.36
C LYS A 350 14.30 -16.74 -15.12
N GLN A 351 14.88 -16.98 -13.94
CA GLN A 351 15.53 -18.25 -13.61
C GLN A 351 14.55 -19.40 -13.28
N HIS A 352 13.28 -19.11 -13.04
CA HIS A 352 12.24 -20.12 -12.85
C HIS A 352 11.61 -20.62 -14.17
N TRP A 353 11.92 -19.96 -15.30
CA TRP A 353 11.42 -20.31 -16.64
C TRP A 353 12.48 -20.99 -17.51
N LEU A 354 13.69 -21.18 -17.00
CA LEU A 354 14.79 -21.97 -17.56
C LEU A 354 15.02 -23.24 -16.71
#